data_038947003c307b9b768b287c5f59705f
#
_entry.id   038947003c307b9b768b287c5f59705f
#
_cell.length_a   1.000
_cell.length_b   1.000
_cell.length_c   1.000
_cell.angle_alpha   90.00
_cell.angle_beta   90.00
_cell.angle_gamma   90.00
#
_symmetry.space_group_name_H-M   'P 1'
#
loop_
_entity.id
_entity.type
_entity.pdbx_description
1 polymer ?
#
loop_
_entity_poly.entity_id
_entity_poly.type
_entity_poly.pdbx_seq_one_letter_code
_entity_poly.pdbx_strand_id
1 'polypeptide(L)'
;MFHGYPVHPFPESPLMRRRTLALALSLLLPATAFAQAQPQPRPTASTPATSAPVTLTAAPADWRTLDGQHVRIAAPLTLAGTDGLARFGELTVAFDGRLWQPSEVAAPGTDAYAKVIADNQRRRLLLDDGSTARDPGPVAYLPAAATLRTGTVLRNVEGIVHVDAKGTPRLQVTTPLTLPALNRPAAPVVPGALKVAAFNLENFFNGDGQGGGYPTLRGARTLAEHQAQTAKLVATVNALGADVAALMELENDGYGPQSAIAELVAALNANRGKGADWAFIDAGKGPGENPIRVGIIYRSSRVTPVGAPAVLETAPFGPHSRVPLAQAFRAGKGAPFVVVANHFKSKGCSEAAGADADQNDGQGCWNATRVESARLLNRWLGTDPTGAGTTDAILLGDFNAYAMEAPIRALHDAGWRDAFAVAKVERPYSYVYNGMTGRLDHALLSPGMAKRLRGAAEWHINADEADDIGYRDRNEAGPWRSSDHDPLILGFDR
;
A
#
# COMPACT_ATOMS: atom_id res chain seq x y z
N MET A 1 33.61 26.38 -28.34
CA MET A 1 34.37 26.66 -27.12
C MET A 1 33.66 25.92 -26.00
N PHE A 2 34.26 24.82 -25.58
CA PHE A 2 33.74 23.96 -24.52
C PHE A 2 34.22 24.50 -23.17
N HIS A 3 33.32 24.70 -22.21
CA HIS A 3 33.69 24.83 -20.80
C HIS A 3 32.99 23.71 -20.02
N GLY A 4 33.79 22.70 -19.64
CA GLY A 4 33.39 21.63 -18.73
C GLY A 4 33.41 22.12 -17.30
N TYR A 5 32.44 21.67 -16.51
CA TYR A 5 32.44 21.80 -15.05
C TYR A 5 32.99 20.48 -14.42
N PRO A 6 33.82 20.58 -13.40
CA PRO A 6 34.45 19.42 -12.79
C PRO A 6 33.48 18.69 -11.86
N VAL A 7 33.49 17.36 -11.99
CA VAL A 7 32.86 16.40 -11.06
C VAL A 7 33.72 16.29 -9.80
N HIS A 8 33.17 16.59 -8.63
CA HIS A 8 33.82 16.30 -7.35
C HIS A 8 33.42 14.90 -6.87
N PRO A 9 34.38 14.04 -6.49
CA PRO A 9 34.08 12.75 -5.89
C PRO A 9 33.74 12.90 -4.40
N PHE A 10 32.78 12.09 -3.93
CA PHE A 10 32.42 11.96 -2.52
C PHE A 10 33.59 11.33 -1.73
N PRO A 11 33.84 11.75 -0.47
CA PRO A 11 34.89 11.17 0.34
C PRO A 11 34.49 9.81 0.92
N GLU A 12 35.35 8.83 0.72
CA GLU A 12 35.31 7.54 1.39
C GLU A 12 35.65 7.69 2.89
N SER A 13 34.88 7.04 3.75
CA SER A 13 35.14 6.99 5.17
C SER A 13 36.24 5.97 5.48
N PRO A 14 37.30 6.30 6.28
CA PRO A 14 38.35 5.37 6.58
C PRO A 14 37.97 4.37 7.68
N LEU A 15 38.14 3.09 7.38
CA LEU A 15 38.14 1.98 8.33
C LEU A 15 39.32 2.12 9.30
N MET A 16 39.08 2.48 10.56
CA MET A 16 40.06 2.42 11.62
C MET A 16 40.29 0.98 12.09
N ARG A 17 41.38 0.38 11.64
CA ARG A 17 41.98 -0.79 12.29
C ARG A 17 42.66 -0.33 13.58
N ARG A 18 42.13 -0.67 14.75
CA ARG A 18 42.84 -0.58 16.04
C ARG A 18 43.68 -1.82 16.22
N ARG A 19 45.00 -1.62 16.19
CA ARG A 19 45.99 -2.58 16.72
C ARG A 19 46.08 -2.35 18.23
N THR A 20 45.80 -3.38 19.00
CA THR A 20 46.00 -3.42 20.45
C THR A 20 47.49 -3.69 20.74
N LEU A 21 48.17 -2.74 21.38
CA LEU A 21 49.51 -2.95 21.96
C LEU A 21 49.28 -3.24 23.43
N ALA A 22 49.64 -4.44 23.86
CA ALA A 22 49.67 -4.82 25.24
C ALA A 22 50.97 -4.29 25.91
N LEU A 23 50.82 -3.43 26.89
CA LEU A 23 51.93 -3.05 27.79
C LEU A 23 51.64 -3.65 29.16
N ALA A 24 52.45 -4.64 29.57
CA ALA A 24 52.40 -5.20 30.89
C ALA A 24 53.10 -4.25 31.86
N LEU A 25 52.39 -3.78 32.88
CA LEU A 25 52.97 -3.07 34.00
C LEU A 25 52.59 -3.80 35.29
N SER A 26 53.59 -4.49 35.88
CA SER A 26 53.47 -5.19 37.16
C SER A 26 53.51 -4.18 38.30
N LEU A 27 52.40 -4.03 39.03
CA LEU A 27 52.37 -3.33 40.32
C LEU A 27 51.95 -4.31 41.44
N LEU A 28 52.92 -4.63 42.32
CA LEU A 28 52.67 -5.33 43.57
C LEU A 28 51.92 -4.41 44.55
N LEU A 29 50.72 -4.85 45.00
CA LEU A 29 50.03 -4.27 46.14
C LEU A 29 49.70 -5.38 47.17
N PRO A 30 49.68 -5.07 48.46
CA PRO A 30 49.63 -6.09 49.52
C PRO A 30 48.26 -6.70 49.71
N ALA A 31 48.24 -7.96 50.04
CA ALA A 31 47.00 -8.73 50.31
C ALA A 31 46.35 -8.24 51.62
N THR A 32 45.22 -7.61 51.51
CA THR A 32 44.27 -7.47 52.61
C THR A 32 43.21 -8.55 52.50
N ALA A 33 43.13 -9.37 53.55
CA ALA A 33 42.10 -10.43 53.63
C ALA A 33 40.70 -9.86 53.67
N PHE A 34 39.95 -10.11 52.59
CA PHE A 34 38.49 -9.90 52.60
C PHE A 34 37.82 -11.18 53.10
N ALA A 35 37.11 -11.05 54.20
CA ALA A 35 36.22 -12.09 54.71
C ALA A 35 35.18 -12.43 53.62
N GLN A 36 35.08 -13.71 53.23
CA GLN A 36 34.05 -14.23 52.33
C GLN A 36 32.71 -14.08 53.03
N ALA A 37 31.89 -13.13 52.56
CA ALA A 37 30.47 -13.09 52.85
C ALA A 37 29.80 -14.29 52.13
N GLN A 38 29.19 -15.19 52.88
CA GLN A 38 28.39 -16.26 52.31
C GLN A 38 27.26 -15.67 51.48
N PRO A 39 26.97 -16.21 50.30
CA PRO A 39 25.82 -15.75 49.50
C PRO A 39 24.53 -16.07 50.27
N GLN A 40 23.80 -15.03 50.61
CA GLN A 40 22.42 -15.19 51.08
C GLN A 40 21.57 -15.86 50.00
N PRO A 41 20.70 -16.82 50.35
CA PRO A 41 19.80 -17.44 49.39
C PRO A 41 18.94 -16.34 48.80
N ARG A 42 18.96 -16.18 47.45
CA ARG A 42 18.02 -15.37 46.71
C ARG A 42 16.61 -15.78 47.12
N PRO A 43 15.71 -14.84 47.38
CA PRO A 43 14.29 -15.19 47.54
C PRO A 43 13.89 -15.98 46.30
N THR A 44 13.45 -17.20 46.51
CA THR A 44 12.78 -17.99 45.47
C THR A 44 11.65 -17.13 44.96
N ALA A 45 11.69 -16.75 43.66
CA ALA A 45 10.57 -16.12 43.00
C ALA A 45 9.36 -16.99 43.29
N SER A 46 8.42 -16.48 44.04
CA SER A 46 7.14 -17.11 44.22
C SER A 46 6.52 -17.28 42.84
N THR A 47 6.38 -18.52 42.43
CA THR A 47 5.56 -18.86 41.25
C THR A 47 4.22 -18.13 41.44
N PRO A 48 3.81 -17.24 40.51
CA PRO A 48 2.54 -16.57 40.66
C PRO A 48 1.47 -17.68 40.70
N ALA A 49 0.66 -17.66 41.72
CA ALA A 49 -0.54 -18.54 41.81
C ALA A 49 -1.27 -18.31 40.46
N THR A 50 -1.47 -19.40 39.69
CA THR A 50 -2.19 -19.39 38.44
C THR A 50 -3.66 -19.09 38.74
N SER A 51 -4.00 -17.83 38.96
CA SER A 51 -5.38 -17.37 38.91
C SER A 51 -5.92 -17.62 37.51
N ALA A 52 -7.15 -18.12 37.42
CA ALA A 52 -7.78 -18.28 36.11
C ALA A 52 -7.72 -16.97 35.32
N PRO A 53 -7.46 -17.02 33.98
CA PRO A 53 -7.34 -15.81 33.17
C PRO A 53 -8.62 -14.99 33.23
N VAL A 54 -8.47 -13.67 33.26
CA VAL A 54 -9.60 -12.73 33.14
C VAL A 54 -10.17 -12.86 31.73
N THR A 55 -11.46 -13.14 31.61
CA THR A 55 -12.11 -13.30 30.30
C THR A 55 -12.62 -11.98 29.79
N LEU A 56 -12.15 -11.58 28.58
CA LEU A 56 -12.58 -10.37 27.88
C LEU A 56 -13.55 -10.73 26.74
N THR A 57 -14.76 -10.18 26.80
CA THR A 57 -15.80 -10.34 25.77
C THR A 57 -15.95 -9.09 24.88
N ALA A 58 -15.24 -8.02 25.20
CA ALA A 58 -15.17 -6.78 24.45
C ALA A 58 -13.84 -6.06 24.75
N ALA A 59 -13.51 -5.02 23.98
CA ALA A 59 -12.38 -4.14 24.30
C ALA A 59 -12.60 -3.48 25.66
N PRO A 60 -11.60 -3.50 26.56
CA PRO A 60 -11.73 -2.82 27.86
C PRO A 60 -11.81 -1.32 27.68
N ALA A 61 -12.42 -0.62 28.63
CA ALA A 61 -12.48 0.84 28.62
C ALA A 61 -11.10 1.48 28.84
N ASP A 62 -10.27 0.86 29.68
CA ASP A 62 -8.89 1.24 29.93
C ASP A 62 -8.02 0.01 30.09
N TRP A 63 -7.08 -0.18 29.17
CA TRP A 63 -6.14 -1.29 29.16
C TRP A 63 -5.17 -1.27 30.37
N ARG A 64 -4.89 -0.09 30.96
CA ARG A 64 -3.98 0.03 32.10
C ARG A 64 -4.49 -0.75 33.33
N THR A 65 -5.80 -0.93 33.44
CA THR A 65 -6.38 -1.72 34.54
C THR A 65 -6.05 -3.22 34.46
N LEU A 66 -5.60 -3.66 33.31
CA LEU A 66 -5.26 -5.05 33.03
C LEU A 66 -3.74 -5.28 32.92
N ASP A 67 -2.92 -4.25 33.09
CA ASP A 67 -1.47 -4.37 32.99
C ASP A 67 -0.90 -5.45 33.93
N GLY A 68 -0.09 -6.36 33.38
CA GLY A 68 0.46 -7.52 34.10
C GLY A 68 -0.52 -8.66 34.31
N GLN A 69 -1.79 -8.56 33.91
CA GLN A 69 -2.79 -9.61 34.12
C GLN A 69 -2.78 -10.64 32.97
N HIS A 70 -3.02 -11.90 33.33
CA HIS A 70 -3.29 -12.97 32.38
C HIS A 70 -4.74 -12.90 31.94
N VAL A 71 -4.97 -12.74 30.63
CA VAL A 71 -6.30 -12.60 30.05
C VAL A 71 -6.56 -13.65 28.96
N ARG A 72 -7.82 -14.04 28.81
CA ARG A 72 -8.35 -14.77 27.67
C ARG A 72 -9.35 -13.89 26.92
N ILE A 73 -9.05 -13.58 25.67
CA ILE A 73 -9.95 -12.78 24.82
C ILE A 73 -10.91 -13.73 24.11
N ALA A 74 -12.14 -13.81 24.61
CA ALA A 74 -13.23 -14.62 24.04
C ALA A 74 -13.93 -13.87 22.87
N ALA A 75 -13.85 -12.54 22.87
CA ALA A 75 -14.34 -11.73 21.73
C ALA A 75 -13.59 -12.07 20.44
N PRO A 76 -14.24 -11.98 19.27
CA PRO A 76 -13.55 -12.06 17.98
C PRO A 76 -12.54 -10.92 17.85
N LEU A 77 -11.28 -11.26 17.51
CA LEU A 77 -10.25 -10.29 17.14
C LEU A 77 -10.02 -10.35 15.62
N THR A 78 -10.14 -9.23 14.95
CA THR A 78 -9.83 -9.12 13.51
C THR A 78 -8.36 -8.79 13.35
N LEU A 79 -7.61 -9.59 12.58
CA LEU A 79 -6.26 -9.24 12.16
C LEU A 79 -6.33 -7.96 11.33
N ALA A 80 -5.70 -6.91 11.81
CA ALA A 80 -5.73 -5.57 11.23
C ALA A 80 -4.47 -5.24 10.42
N GLY A 81 -3.31 -5.82 10.78
CA GLY A 81 -2.06 -5.60 10.06
C GLY A 81 -0.95 -6.55 10.48
N THR A 82 -0.01 -6.78 9.55
CA THR A 82 1.18 -7.63 9.70
C THR A 82 2.49 -6.85 9.67
N ASP A 83 2.43 -5.52 9.57
CA ASP A 83 3.59 -4.62 9.36
C ASP A 83 4.71 -4.80 10.42
N GLY A 84 4.34 -5.16 11.64
CA GLY A 84 5.26 -5.41 12.75
C GLY A 84 5.88 -6.80 12.77
N LEU A 85 5.35 -7.76 12.00
CA LEU A 85 5.66 -9.17 12.16
C LEU A 85 7.13 -9.51 11.88
N ALA A 86 7.63 -9.17 10.73
CA ALA A 86 8.99 -9.50 10.33
C ALA A 86 10.03 -8.84 11.24
N ARG A 87 9.76 -7.60 11.66
CA ARG A 87 10.74 -6.79 12.40
C ARG A 87 10.70 -6.94 13.91
N PHE A 88 9.51 -7.18 14.47
CA PHE A 88 9.30 -7.16 15.92
C PHE A 88 8.52 -8.39 16.44
N GLY A 89 8.11 -9.30 15.58
CA GLY A 89 7.26 -10.41 15.98
C GLY A 89 5.82 -10.00 16.37
N GLU A 90 5.35 -8.84 15.90
CA GLU A 90 4.09 -8.23 16.29
C GLU A 90 3.00 -8.34 15.22
N LEU A 91 1.77 -8.61 15.64
CA LEU A 91 0.57 -8.47 14.81
C LEU A 91 -0.35 -7.39 15.39
N THR A 92 -0.90 -6.55 14.54
CA THR A 92 -1.99 -5.65 14.94
C THR A 92 -3.33 -6.37 14.80
N VAL A 93 -4.11 -6.42 15.88
CA VAL A 93 -5.48 -6.92 15.88
C VAL A 93 -6.45 -5.89 16.41
N ALA A 94 -7.73 -6.05 16.14
CA ALA A 94 -8.77 -5.16 16.61
C ALA A 94 -10.03 -5.90 17.06
N PHE A 95 -10.67 -5.41 18.11
CA PHE A 95 -12.04 -5.77 18.46
C PHE A 95 -13.02 -5.15 17.44
N ASP A 96 -14.19 -5.75 17.30
CA ASP A 96 -15.32 -5.23 16.51
C ASP A 96 -14.99 -4.93 15.04
N GLY A 97 -14.14 -5.76 14.41
CA GLY A 97 -13.80 -5.67 12.99
C GLY A 97 -12.59 -4.79 12.68
N ARG A 98 -12.45 -4.37 11.44
CA ARG A 98 -11.30 -3.59 10.94
C ARG A 98 -11.17 -2.23 11.62
N LEU A 99 -9.92 -1.75 11.73
CA LEU A 99 -9.64 -0.35 11.99
C LEU A 99 -9.64 0.41 10.66
N TRP A 100 -10.18 1.61 10.66
CA TRP A 100 -10.29 2.42 9.46
C TRP A 100 -9.41 3.66 9.57
N GLN A 101 -8.79 4.05 8.46
CA GLN A 101 -8.13 5.35 8.38
C GLN A 101 -9.14 6.45 8.74
N PRO A 102 -8.82 7.31 9.71
CA PRO A 102 -9.79 8.33 10.15
C PRO A 102 -10.28 9.22 9.01
N SER A 103 -9.36 9.59 8.09
CA SER A 103 -9.68 10.43 6.92
C SER A 103 -10.33 9.65 5.75
N GLU A 104 -10.47 8.34 5.83
CA GLU A 104 -11.38 7.57 4.96
C GLU A 104 -12.84 7.76 5.39
N VAL A 105 -13.07 7.83 6.71
CA VAL A 105 -14.42 7.83 7.30
C VAL A 105 -14.99 9.22 7.49
N ALA A 106 -14.15 10.18 7.92
CA ALA A 106 -14.59 11.53 8.29
C ALA A 106 -13.56 12.58 7.87
N ALA A 107 -14.04 13.79 7.60
CA ALA A 107 -13.18 14.91 7.22
C ALA A 107 -12.23 15.28 8.37
N PRO A 108 -10.93 15.45 8.09
CA PRO A 108 -9.96 15.92 9.07
C PRO A 108 -10.42 17.19 9.80
N GLY A 109 -10.12 17.28 11.11
CA GLY A 109 -10.49 18.41 11.95
C GLY A 109 -11.93 18.43 12.45
N THR A 110 -12.76 17.42 12.15
CA THR A 110 -14.13 17.30 12.65
C THR A 110 -14.23 16.42 13.91
N ASP A 111 -15.29 16.59 14.69
CA ASP A 111 -15.58 15.70 15.83
C ASP A 111 -15.75 14.24 15.40
N ALA A 112 -16.32 14.01 14.22
CA ALA A 112 -16.46 12.66 13.66
C ALA A 112 -15.09 12.01 13.40
N TYR A 113 -14.12 12.78 12.89
CA TYR A 113 -12.74 12.33 12.70
C TYR A 113 -12.07 11.97 14.04
N ALA A 114 -12.21 12.85 15.05
CA ALA A 114 -11.67 12.59 16.39
C ALA A 114 -12.30 11.34 17.05
N LYS A 115 -13.59 11.09 16.83
CA LYS A 115 -14.28 9.89 17.31
C LYS A 115 -13.70 8.60 16.67
N VAL A 116 -13.37 8.61 15.38
CA VAL A 116 -12.75 7.44 14.71
C VAL A 116 -11.37 7.17 15.31
N ILE A 117 -10.56 8.21 15.56
CA ILE A 117 -9.24 8.04 16.22
C ILE A 117 -9.41 7.39 17.60
N ALA A 118 -10.29 7.93 18.44
CA ALA A 118 -10.51 7.42 19.79
C ALA A 118 -11.03 5.96 19.77
N ASP A 119 -11.94 5.64 18.84
CA ASP A 119 -12.47 4.28 18.69
C ASP A 119 -11.39 3.32 18.23
N ASN A 120 -10.56 3.68 17.24
CA ASN A 120 -9.43 2.89 16.79
C ASN A 120 -8.44 2.61 17.93
N GLN A 121 -8.09 3.64 18.73
CA GLN A 121 -7.19 3.48 19.87
C GLN A 121 -7.74 2.51 20.92
N ARG A 122 -9.03 2.60 21.23
CA ARG A 122 -9.70 1.72 22.19
C ARG A 122 -9.72 0.26 21.73
N ARG A 123 -9.97 0.01 20.43
CA ARG A 123 -10.15 -1.33 19.87
C ARG A 123 -8.86 -2.03 19.47
N ARG A 124 -7.78 -1.27 19.24
CA ARG A 124 -6.48 -1.78 18.80
C ARG A 124 -5.77 -2.53 19.90
N LEU A 125 -5.15 -3.65 19.56
CA LEU A 125 -4.26 -4.43 20.42
C LEU A 125 -3.11 -4.98 19.57
N LEU A 126 -1.89 -4.98 20.11
CA LEU A 126 -0.76 -5.68 19.51
C LEU A 126 -0.63 -7.06 20.12
N LEU A 127 -0.57 -8.10 19.30
CA LEU A 127 -0.12 -9.43 19.73
C LEU A 127 1.41 -9.46 19.58
N ASP A 128 2.10 -9.98 20.60
CA ASP A 128 3.54 -9.84 20.78
C ASP A 128 4.12 -11.19 21.26
N ASP A 129 5.33 -11.53 20.86
CA ASP A 129 6.02 -12.75 21.30
C ASP A 129 6.79 -12.58 22.62
N GLY A 130 6.77 -11.38 23.21
CA GLY A 130 7.51 -11.03 24.43
C GLY A 130 9.01 -10.83 24.22
N SER A 131 9.48 -10.85 22.98
CA SER A 131 10.89 -10.63 22.62
C SER A 131 11.16 -9.15 22.36
N THR A 132 12.36 -8.68 22.68
CA THR A 132 12.87 -7.38 22.27
C THR A 132 13.84 -7.48 21.10
N ALA A 133 14.04 -8.68 20.56
CA ALA A 133 14.90 -8.92 19.41
C ALA A 133 14.30 -8.26 18.16
N ARG A 134 15.18 -7.71 17.32
CA ARG A 134 14.80 -7.32 15.95
C ARG A 134 14.99 -8.51 15.03
N ASP A 135 14.11 -8.61 14.04
CA ASP A 135 14.11 -9.68 13.05
C ASP A 135 14.16 -11.08 13.73
N PRO A 136 13.17 -11.38 14.61
CA PRO A 136 13.21 -12.53 15.52
C PRO A 136 13.17 -13.88 14.77
N GLY A 137 12.91 -13.89 13.46
CA GLY A 137 12.68 -15.12 12.71
C GLY A 137 11.29 -15.70 12.99
N PRO A 138 11.15 -17.05 13.09
CA PRO A 138 9.86 -17.66 13.34
C PRO A 138 9.27 -17.24 14.70
N VAL A 139 8.07 -16.69 14.68
CA VAL A 139 7.37 -16.20 15.88
C VAL A 139 6.67 -17.36 16.56
N ALA A 140 6.95 -17.59 17.85
CA ALA A 140 6.54 -18.78 18.58
C ALA A 140 5.01 -18.98 18.70
N TYR A 141 4.24 -17.91 18.69
CA TYR A 141 2.78 -17.99 18.77
C TYR A 141 2.08 -18.23 17.42
N LEU A 142 2.84 -18.25 16.30
CA LEU A 142 2.30 -18.54 14.96
C LEU A 142 2.62 -19.97 14.55
N PRO A 143 1.71 -20.65 13.84
CA PRO A 143 2.03 -21.91 13.17
C PRO A 143 3.17 -21.74 12.17
N ALA A 144 4.02 -22.73 12.02
CA ALA A 144 5.07 -22.73 11.01
C ALA A 144 4.48 -22.51 9.60
N ALA A 145 5.09 -21.66 8.80
CA ALA A 145 4.64 -21.32 7.44
C ALA A 145 3.19 -20.79 7.35
N ALA A 146 2.71 -20.13 8.40
CA ALA A 146 1.40 -19.48 8.38
C ALA A 146 1.33 -18.43 7.25
N THR A 147 0.26 -18.46 6.47
CA THR A 147 -0.11 -17.35 5.60
C THR A 147 -1.14 -16.51 6.31
N LEU A 148 -0.78 -15.27 6.57
CA LEU A 148 -1.64 -14.31 7.27
C LEU A 148 -2.36 -13.42 6.26
N ARG A 149 -3.61 -13.08 6.59
CA ARG A 149 -4.41 -12.18 5.78
C ARG A 149 -5.19 -11.23 6.68
N THR A 150 -5.06 -9.93 6.45
CA THR A 150 -5.82 -8.89 7.13
C THR A 150 -7.33 -9.14 6.95
N GLY A 151 -8.10 -8.93 8.01
CA GLY A 151 -9.52 -9.30 8.05
C GLY A 151 -9.79 -10.71 8.59
N THR A 152 -8.76 -11.56 8.75
CA THR A 152 -8.90 -12.86 9.42
C THR A 152 -9.38 -12.69 10.87
N VAL A 153 -10.32 -13.49 11.28
CA VAL A 153 -10.88 -13.45 12.65
C VAL A 153 -10.22 -14.50 13.52
N LEU A 154 -9.51 -14.07 14.55
CA LEU A 154 -8.90 -14.88 15.59
C LEU A 154 -9.86 -15.02 16.78
N ARG A 155 -9.81 -16.15 17.46
CA ARG A 155 -10.66 -16.44 18.63
C ARG A 155 -9.85 -17.08 19.74
N ASN A 156 -10.30 -16.86 20.99
CA ASN A 156 -9.69 -17.46 22.17
C ASN A 156 -8.19 -17.17 22.29
N VAL A 157 -7.79 -15.93 22.03
CA VAL A 157 -6.41 -15.49 22.17
C VAL A 157 -6.09 -15.28 23.65
N GLU A 158 -4.99 -15.86 24.12
CA GLU A 158 -4.61 -15.86 25.53
C GLU A 158 -3.19 -15.34 25.73
N GLY A 159 -2.99 -14.51 26.76
CA GLY A 159 -1.67 -13.92 27.01
C GLY A 159 -1.67 -12.97 28.20
N ILE A 160 -0.52 -12.34 28.42
CA ILE A 160 -0.31 -11.34 29.49
C ILE A 160 -0.39 -9.95 28.87
N VAL A 161 -1.20 -9.08 29.44
CA VAL A 161 -1.33 -7.70 28.99
C VAL A 161 -0.14 -6.87 29.46
N HIS A 162 0.43 -6.08 28.56
CA HIS A 162 1.41 -5.04 28.86
C HIS A 162 0.98 -3.72 28.22
N VAL A 163 1.10 -2.62 28.96
CA VAL A 163 0.75 -1.30 28.45
C VAL A 163 1.99 -0.43 28.50
N ASP A 164 2.44 0.08 27.34
CA ASP A 164 3.62 0.90 27.28
C ASP A 164 3.40 2.32 27.85
N ALA A 165 4.47 3.10 28.00
CA ALA A 165 4.40 4.47 28.54
C ALA A 165 3.50 5.41 27.71
N LYS A 166 3.24 5.09 26.44
CA LYS A 166 2.34 5.84 25.56
C LYS A 166 0.89 5.38 25.67
N GLY A 167 0.64 4.30 26.42
CA GLY A 167 -0.69 3.70 26.58
C GLY A 167 -1.06 2.69 25.50
N THR A 168 -0.11 2.22 24.69
CA THR A 168 -0.35 1.19 23.67
C THR A 168 -0.45 -0.18 24.34
N PRO A 169 -1.57 -0.90 24.21
CA PRO A 169 -1.72 -2.23 24.78
C PRO A 169 -1.03 -3.28 23.90
N ARG A 170 -0.33 -4.20 24.54
CA ARG A 170 0.27 -5.41 23.96
C ARG A 170 -0.24 -6.62 24.71
N LEU A 171 -0.46 -7.70 24.01
CA LEU A 171 -0.71 -8.99 24.58
C LEU A 171 0.47 -9.91 24.26
N GLN A 172 1.29 -10.21 25.27
CA GLN A 172 2.29 -11.24 25.16
C GLN A 172 1.58 -12.59 25.08
N VAL A 173 1.51 -13.16 23.87
CA VAL A 173 0.73 -14.36 23.59
C VAL A 173 1.39 -15.56 24.24
N THR A 174 0.67 -16.27 25.09
CA THR A 174 1.17 -17.44 25.85
C THR A 174 0.76 -18.78 25.26
N THR A 175 -0.24 -18.78 24.35
CA THR A 175 -0.76 -20.00 23.71
C THR A 175 -0.73 -19.80 22.19
N PRO A 176 -0.19 -20.75 21.40
CA PRO A 176 -0.15 -20.61 19.94
C PRO A 176 -1.54 -20.32 19.36
N LEU A 177 -1.57 -19.42 18.39
CA LEU A 177 -2.79 -19.03 17.68
C LEU A 177 -3.32 -20.17 16.82
N THR A 178 -4.62 -20.36 16.85
CA THR A 178 -5.33 -21.20 15.87
C THR A 178 -5.81 -20.31 14.73
N LEU A 179 -5.23 -20.49 13.54
CA LEU A 179 -5.64 -19.75 12.35
C LEU A 179 -6.77 -20.49 11.63
N PRO A 180 -7.83 -19.78 11.20
CA PRO A 180 -8.85 -20.39 10.35
C PRO A 180 -8.26 -20.68 8.95
N ALA A 181 -8.98 -21.46 8.15
CA ALA A 181 -8.63 -21.68 6.76
C ALA A 181 -8.55 -20.34 6.01
N LEU A 182 -7.52 -20.20 5.19
CA LEU A 182 -7.33 -19.01 4.37
C LEU A 182 -8.48 -18.85 3.38
N ASN A 183 -9.15 -17.70 3.43
CA ASN A 183 -10.24 -17.36 2.52
C ASN A 183 -9.82 -16.20 1.62
N ARG A 184 -9.61 -16.48 0.36
CA ARG A 184 -9.22 -15.50 -0.68
C ARG A 184 -10.35 -15.28 -1.67
N PRO A 185 -10.68 -14.01 -2.00
CA PRO A 185 -11.79 -13.72 -2.89
C PRO A 185 -11.47 -14.09 -4.33
N ALA A 186 -12.45 -14.63 -5.05
CA ALA A 186 -12.39 -14.74 -6.50
C ALA A 186 -12.38 -13.35 -7.14
N ALA A 187 -11.91 -13.27 -8.40
CA ALA A 187 -11.97 -12.04 -9.17
C ALA A 187 -13.42 -11.51 -9.24
N PRO A 188 -13.63 -10.21 -8.98
CA PRO A 188 -14.97 -9.65 -8.96
C PRO A 188 -15.59 -9.62 -10.36
N VAL A 189 -16.86 -9.96 -10.42
CA VAL A 189 -17.66 -9.84 -11.65
C VAL A 189 -18.57 -8.63 -11.50
N VAL A 190 -18.25 -7.55 -12.22
CA VAL A 190 -19.09 -6.34 -12.24
C VAL A 190 -19.99 -6.34 -13.47
N PRO A 191 -21.26 -5.87 -13.37
CA PRO A 191 -22.15 -5.73 -14.53
C PRO A 191 -21.64 -4.62 -15.46
N GLY A 192 -22.13 -4.60 -16.72
CA GLY A 192 -21.79 -3.61 -17.75
C GLY A 192 -21.01 -4.22 -18.92
N ALA A 193 -21.16 -3.67 -20.10
CA ALA A 193 -20.58 -4.17 -21.35
C ALA A 193 -19.16 -3.63 -21.64
N LEU A 194 -18.79 -2.52 -20.99
CA LEU A 194 -17.45 -1.92 -21.00
C LEU A 194 -16.85 -2.03 -19.61
N LYS A 195 -15.60 -2.51 -19.50
CA LYS A 195 -14.87 -2.68 -18.26
C LYS A 195 -13.64 -1.77 -18.22
N VAL A 196 -13.52 -0.96 -17.17
CA VAL A 196 -12.37 -0.08 -16.96
C VAL A 196 -11.78 -0.37 -15.58
N ALA A 197 -10.47 -0.60 -15.51
CA ALA A 197 -9.76 -0.92 -14.29
C ALA A 197 -8.68 0.13 -13.96
N ALA A 198 -8.24 0.16 -12.70
CA ALA A 198 -7.02 0.82 -12.29
C ALA A 198 -6.21 -0.11 -11.39
N PHE A 199 -4.88 -0.06 -11.51
CA PHE A 199 -3.98 -0.90 -10.74
C PHE A 199 -2.62 -0.24 -10.53
N ASN A 200 -2.21 -0.02 -9.30
CA ASN A 200 -0.84 0.32 -8.91
C ASN A 200 0.00 -0.97 -8.93
N LEU A 201 1.13 -0.97 -9.63
CA LEU A 201 1.94 -2.16 -9.92
C LEU A 201 3.10 -2.39 -8.92
N GLU A 202 3.25 -1.55 -7.90
CA GLU A 202 4.34 -1.61 -6.93
C GLU A 202 5.73 -1.59 -7.60
N ASN A 203 6.02 -0.49 -8.34
CA ASN A 203 7.30 -0.27 -9.03
C ASN A 203 7.66 -1.39 -10.02
N PHE A 204 6.93 -1.47 -11.13
CA PHE A 204 7.24 -2.41 -12.20
C PHE A 204 8.37 -1.88 -13.08
N PHE A 205 9.57 -2.39 -12.83
CA PHE A 205 10.84 -2.05 -13.48
C PHE A 205 11.43 -3.29 -14.15
N ASN A 206 11.84 -3.18 -15.41
CA ASN A 206 12.32 -4.33 -16.20
C ASN A 206 13.82 -4.30 -16.51
N GLY A 207 14.58 -3.40 -15.85
CA GLY A 207 16.03 -3.30 -16.05
C GLY A 207 16.39 -2.70 -17.40
N ASP A 208 17.11 -3.47 -18.22
CA ASP A 208 17.45 -3.05 -19.58
C ASP A 208 16.45 -3.54 -20.66
N GLY A 209 15.36 -4.16 -20.22
CA GLY A 209 14.36 -4.78 -21.12
C GLY A 209 14.87 -5.98 -21.92
N GLN A 210 16.04 -6.51 -21.57
CA GLN A 210 16.68 -7.66 -22.23
C GLN A 210 17.12 -8.74 -21.23
N GLY A 211 16.70 -8.61 -19.97
CA GLY A 211 17.01 -9.55 -18.88
C GLY A 211 18.22 -9.18 -18.04
N GLY A 212 18.83 -8.01 -18.27
CA GLY A 212 19.91 -7.43 -17.47
C GLY A 212 19.45 -6.19 -16.69
N GLY A 213 20.43 -5.42 -16.15
CA GLY A 213 20.16 -4.16 -15.46
C GLY A 213 19.59 -4.30 -14.03
N TYR A 214 19.83 -5.44 -13.37
CA TYR A 214 19.43 -5.67 -11.98
C TYR A 214 20.61 -5.45 -10.99
N PRO A 215 20.37 -4.99 -9.73
CA PRO A 215 19.07 -4.54 -9.22
C PRO A 215 18.58 -3.28 -9.94
N THR A 216 17.27 -3.20 -10.18
CA THR A 216 16.65 -2.00 -10.74
C THR A 216 16.66 -0.85 -9.72
N LEU A 217 16.43 0.38 -10.18
CA LEU A 217 16.38 1.57 -9.29
C LEU A 217 15.29 1.42 -8.22
N ARG A 218 14.17 0.80 -8.59
CA ARG A 218 13.04 0.42 -7.71
C ARG A 218 12.52 -0.94 -8.16
N GLY A 219 11.67 -1.59 -7.36
CA GLY A 219 11.07 -2.87 -7.76
C GLY A 219 12.03 -4.06 -7.62
N ALA A 220 12.16 -4.88 -8.66
CA ALA A 220 12.89 -6.14 -8.63
C ALA A 220 14.40 -5.96 -8.45
N ARG A 221 15.00 -6.80 -7.59
CA ARG A 221 16.46 -6.84 -7.34
C ARG A 221 17.18 -7.82 -8.27
N THR A 222 16.42 -8.73 -8.87
CA THR A 222 16.93 -9.79 -9.76
C THR A 222 15.95 -10.03 -10.89
N LEU A 223 16.43 -10.64 -11.99
CA LEU A 223 15.57 -11.09 -13.10
C LEU A 223 14.48 -12.07 -12.61
N ALA A 224 14.82 -12.96 -11.67
CA ALA A 224 13.84 -13.92 -11.14
C ALA A 224 12.69 -13.23 -10.38
N GLU A 225 13.00 -12.21 -9.59
CA GLU A 225 11.97 -11.38 -8.92
C GLU A 225 11.11 -10.63 -9.95
N HIS A 226 11.70 -10.06 -11.00
CA HIS A 226 10.96 -9.39 -12.06
C HIS A 226 10.02 -10.36 -12.80
N GLN A 227 10.49 -11.56 -13.13
CA GLN A 227 9.66 -12.60 -13.76
C GLN A 227 8.51 -13.03 -12.84
N ALA A 228 8.76 -13.14 -11.55
CA ALA A 228 7.74 -13.44 -10.56
C ALA A 228 6.69 -12.31 -10.46
N GLN A 229 7.13 -11.04 -10.42
CA GLN A 229 6.24 -9.88 -10.45
C GLN A 229 5.39 -9.86 -11.72
N THR A 230 6.02 -10.02 -12.89
CA THR A 230 5.34 -10.09 -14.18
C THR A 230 4.25 -11.17 -14.19
N ALA A 231 4.57 -12.39 -13.71
CA ALA A 231 3.60 -13.48 -13.66
C ALA A 231 2.37 -13.16 -12.78
N LYS A 232 2.59 -12.54 -11.62
CA LYS A 232 1.52 -12.09 -10.71
C LYS A 232 0.66 -11.01 -11.36
N LEU A 233 1.27 -9.99 -11.97
CA LEU A 233 0.57 -8.89 -12.65
C LEU A 233 -0.26 -9.40 -13.84
N VAL A 234 0.29 -10.30 -14.64
CA VAL A 234 -0.42 -10.95 -15.76
C VAL A 234 -1.63 -11.73 -15.25
N ALA A 235 -1.48 -12.50 -14.17
CA ALA A 235 -2.59 -13.23 -13.56
C ALA A 235 -3.70 -12.26 -13.09
N THR A 236 -3.33 -11.16 -12.45
CA THR A 236 -4.26 -10.14 -11.95
C THR A 236 -5.01 -9.45 -13.09
N VAL A 237 -4.30 -8.89 -14.06
CA VAL A 237 -4.92 -8.12 -15.17
C VAL A 237 -5.84 -9.01 -16.02
N ASN A 238 -5.42 -10.26 -16.30
CA ASN A 238 -6.26 -11.20 -17.04
C ASN A 238 -7.52 -11.61 -16.28
N ALA A 239 -7.43 -11.80 -14.96
CA ALA A 239 -8.59 -12.18 -14.13
C ALA A 239 -9.59 -11.04 -13.96
N LEU A 240 -9.13 -9.77 -13.91
CA LEU A 240 -10.01 -8.59 -13.89
C LEU A 240 -10.87 -8.48 -15.16
N GLY A 241 -10.38 -8.93 -16.30
CA GLY A 241 -11.13 -8.91 -17.56
C GLY A 241 -11.44 -7.51 -18.07
N ALA A 242 -10.59 -6.53 -17.80
CA ALA A 242 -10.75 -5.14 -18.21
C ALA A 242 -10.64 -4.97 -19.74
N ASP A 243 -11.35 -3.98 -20.29
CA ASP A 243 -11.20 -3.51 -21.67
C ASP A 243 -10.17 -2.37 -21.77
N VAL A 244 -10.06 -1.56 -20.69
CA VAL A 244 -9.06 -0.50 -20.49
C VAL A 244 -8.55 -0.59 -19.06
N ALA A 245 -7.25 -0.44 -18.83
CA ALA A 245 -6.67 -0.36 -17.50
C ALA A 245 -5.69 0.82 -17.39
N ALA A 246 -5.89 1.66 -16.37
CA ALA A 246 -4.95 2.67 -15.92
C ALA A 246 -3.95 2.01 -14.96
N LEU A 247 -2.66 2.18 -15.23
CA LEU A 247 -1.57 1.57 -14.47
C LEU A 247 -0.73 2.65 -13.80
N MET A 248 -0.35 2.45 -12.55
CA MET A 248 0.55 3.31 -11.80
C MET A 248 1.83 2.55 -11.45
N GLU A 249 2.90 3.30 -11.19
CA GLU A 249 4.22 2.77 -10.83
C GLU A 249 4.90 1.91 -11.91
N LEU A 250 4.67 2.25 -13.17
CA LEU A 250 5.50 1.78 -14.28
C LEU A 250 6.84 2.52 -14.29
N GLU A 251 7.91 1.84 -14.66
CA GLU A 251 9.19 2.48 -14.98
C GLU A 251 8.99 3.57 -16.04
N ASN A 252 9.66 4.72 -15.88
CA ASN A 252 9.59 5.81 -16.83
C ASN A 252 10.73 5.71 -17.86
N ASP A 253 10.72 4.63 -18.63
CA ASP A 253 11.73 4.22 -19.62
C ASP A 253 11.26 4.40 -21.07
N GLY A 254 10.17 5.16 -21.28
CA GLY A 254 9.60 5.46 -22.60
C GLY A 254 8.60 4.39 -23.06
N TYR A 255 8.42 4.30 -24.40
CA TYR A 255 7.42 3.44 -25.04
C TYR A 255 8.01 2.50 -26.08
N GLY A 256 9.35 2.41 -26.14
CA GLY A 256 10.05 1.52 -27.05
C GLY A 256 9.79 0.02 -26.74
N PRO A 257 10.25 -0.87 -27.63
CA PRO A 257 9.97 -2.31 -27.49
C PRO A 257 10.63 -2.95 -26.25
N GLN A 258 11.59 -2.28 -25.63
CA GLN A 258 12.28 -2.71 -24.41
C GLN A 258 11.72 -2.05 -23.15
N SER A 259 10.71 -1.19 -23.26
CA SER A 259 10.11 -0.52 -22.13
C SER A 259 9.26 -1.46 -21.26
N ALA A 260 9.18 -1.15 -19.96
CA ALA A 260 8.41 -1.91 -19.00
C ALA A 260 6.93 -2.10 -19.43
N ILE A 261 6.30 -1.06 -19.99
CA ILE A 261 4.91 -1.19 -20.47
C ILE A 261 4.81 -2.11 -21.70
N ALA A 262 5.79 -2.07 -22.60
CA ALA A 262 5.81 -2.95 -23.78
C ALA A 262 6.01 -4.40 -23.37
N GLU A 263 6.89 -4.68 -22.41
CA GLU A 263 7.10 -6.01 -21.86
C GLU A 263 5.85 -6.56 -21.16
N LEU A 264 5.20 -5.75 -20.31
CA LEU A 264 3.95 -6.17 -19.66
C LEU A 264 2.87 -6.52 -20.69
N VAL A 265 2.67 -5.69 -21.72
CA VAL A 265 1.70 -5.94 -22.79
C VAL A 265 2.07 -7.20 -23.60
N ALA A 266 3.36 -7.40 -23.88
CA ALA A 266 3.82 -8.62 -24.53
C ALA A 266 3.54 -9.88 -23.69
N ALA A 267 3.79 -9.83 -22.38
CA ALA A 267 3.50 -10.92 -21.45
C ALA A 267 1.99 -11.22 -21.34
N LEU A 268 1.14 -10.18 -21.28
CA LEU A 268 -0.32 -10.32 -21.31
C LEU A 268 -0.80 -11.00 -22.61
N ASN A 269 -0.25 -10.60 -23.75
CA ASN A 269 -0.59 -11.15 -25.05
C ASN A 269 -0.11 -12.60 -25.21
N ALA A 270 1.10 -12.92 -24.74
CA ALA A 270 1.63 -14.29 -24.75
C ALA A 270 0.74 -15.25 -23.94
N ASN A 271 0.24 -14.81 -22.80
CA ASN A 271 -0.67 -15.58 -21.95
C ASN A 271 -2.04 -15.84 -22.58
N ARG A 272 -2.53 -14.94 -23.44
CA ARG A 272 -3.84 -15.07 -24.11
C ARG A 272 -3.83 -15.86 -25.41
N GLY A 273 -2.69 -16.09 -26.01
CA GLY A 273 -2.55 -16.80 -27.26
C GLY A 273 -3.38 -16.17 -28.40
N LYS A 274 -4.32 -16.92 -29.01
CA LYS A 274 -5.16 -16.42 -30.12
C LYS A 274 -6.08 -15.23 -29.74
N GLY A 275 -6.24 -14.92 -28.46
CA GLY A 275 -6.99 -13.77 -27.96
C GLY A 275 -6.12 -12.54 -27.66
N ALA A 276 -4.85 -12.55 -28.09
CA ALA A 276 -3.89 -11.47 -27.91
C ALA A 276 -4.35 -10.19 -28.63
N ASP A 277 -4.76 -9.18 -27.84
CA ASP A 277 -5.30 -7.91 -28.35
C ASP A 277 -5.00 -6.73 -27.39
N TRP A 278 -4.12 -6.93 -26.40
CA TRP A 278 -3.64 -5.85 -25.57
C TRP A 278 -2.70 -4.93 -26.35
N ALA A 279 -2.90 -3.64 -26.18
CA ALA A 279 -2.05 -2.56 -26.64
C ALA A 279 -1.89 -1.52 -25.52
N PHE A 280 -0.96 -0.62 -25.65
CA PHE A 280 -0.79 0.52 -24.73
C PHE A 280 -0.90 1.85 -25.47
N ILE A 281 -1.15 2.93 -24.71
CA ILE A 281 -1.15 4.28 -25.23
C ILE A 281 0.27 4.82 -25.17
N ASP A 282 0.79 5.22 -26.33
CA ASP A 282 2.09 5.88 -26.50
C ASP A 282 1.87 7.41 -26.52
N ALA A 283 2.41 8.10 -25.51
CA ALA A 283 2.35 9.55 -25.39
C ALA A 283 3.61 10.24 -25.98
N GLY A 284 4.41 9.54 -26.79
CA GLY A 284 5.58 10.04 -27.52
C GLY A 284 6.88 9.90 -26.73
N LYS A 285 6.95 10.39 -25.50
CA LYS A 285 8.12 10.24 -24.60
C LYS A 285 7.65 9.96 -23.18
N GLY A 286 8.55 9.44 -22.35
CA GLY A 286 8.27 9.32 -20.90
C GLY A 286 8.02 10.72 -20.33
N PRO A 287 6.87 10.97 -19.69
CA PRO A 287 6.51 12.29 -19.18
C PRO A 287 7.25 12.60 -17.87
N GLY A 288 7.80 13.83 -17.78
CA GLY A 288 8.52 14.29 -16.59
C GLY A 288 9.84 13.55 -16.33
N GLU A 289 10.45 13.80 -15.16
CA GLU A 289 11.74 13.23 -14.74
C GLU A 289 11.60 12.20 -13.60
N ASN A 290 10.38 11.93 -13.15
CA ASN A 290 10.16 10.95 -12.09
C ASN A 290 10.49 9.54 -12.60
N PRO A 291 11.20 8.71 -11.81
CA PRO A 291 11.56 7.35 -12.26
C PRO A 291 10.35 6.43 -12.48
N ILE A 292 9.18 6.77 -11.95
CA ILE A 292 7.93 6.07 -12.22
C ILE A 292 6.92 6.99 -12.89
N ARG A 293 6.09 6.39 -13.73
CA ARG A 293 5.00 7.06 -14.46
C ARG A 293 3.69 6.28 -14.37
N VAL A 294 2.64 6.87 -14.89
CA VAL A 294 1.38 6.18 -15.19
C VAL A 294 1.39 5.67 -16.63
N GLY A 295 0.52 4.71 -16.92
CA GLY A 295 0.29 4.19 -18.27
C GLY A 295 -1.16 3.78 -18.46
N ILE A 296 -1.58 3.61 -19.71
CA ILE A 296 -2.89 3.07 -20.07
C ILE A 296 -2.68 1.92 -21.05
N ILE A 297 -3.23 0.74 -20.71
CA ILE A 297 -3.32 -0.41 -21.61
C ILE A 297 -4.78 -0.66 -21.98
N TYR A 298 -5.03 -1.23 -23.15
CA TYR A 298 -6.40 -1.46 -23.63
C TYR A 298 -6.49 -2.66 -24.57
N ARG A 299 -7.68 -3.20 -24.69
CA ARG A 299 -8.04 -4.29 -25.62
C ARG A 299 -8.47 -3.70 -26.97
N SER A 300 -7.62 -3.82 -27.99
CA SER A 300 -7.87 -3.25 -29.33
C SER A 300 -9.12 -3.83 -30.03
N SER A 301 -9.53 -5.05 -29.67
CA SER A 301 -10.79 -5.65 -30.13
C SER A 301 -12.03 -5.11 -29.41
N ARG A 302 -11.87 -4.39 -28.29
CA ARG A 302 -12.97 -3.94 -27.44
C ARG A 302 -13.21 -2.45 -27.50
N VAL A 303 -12.14 -1.67 -27.59
CA VAL A 303 -12.17 -0.20 -27.65
C VAL A 303 -11.19 0.33 -28.69
N THR A 304 -11.49 1.48 -29.23
CA THR A 304 -10.62 2.21 -30.17
C THR A 304 -10.24 3.55 -29.57
N PRO A 305 -8.95 3.93 -29.53
CA PRO A 305 -8.53 5.29 -29.17
C PRO A 305 -9.14 6.33 -30.08
N VAL A 306 -9.52 7.50 -29.52
CA VAL A 306 -10.11 8.65 -30.22
C VAL A 306 -9.32 9.88 -29.84
N GLY A 307 -8.99 10.74 -30.82
CA GLY A 307 -8.12 11.90 -30.60
C GLY A 307 -6.67 11.49 -30.29
N ALA A 308 -5.91 12.38 -29.70
CA ALA A 308 -4.52 12.16 -29.33
C ALA A 308 -4.41 11.89 -27.80
N PRO A 309 -3.42 11.11 -27.36
CA PRO A 309 -3.07 11.07 -25.94
C PRO A 309 -2.59 12.44 -25.48
N ALA A 310 -2.90 12.80 -24.25
CA ALA A 310 -2.50 14.08 -23.67
C ALA A 310 -1.90 13.87 -22.27
N VAL A 311 -0.86 14.65 -21.96
CA VAL A 311 -0.18 14.66 -20.66
C VAL A 311 -0.21 16.06 -20.06
N LEU A 312 -0.21 16.16 -18.73
CA LEU A 312 -0.24 17.41 -17.98
C LEU A 312 1.09 17.60 -17.23
N GLU A 313 2.06 18.24 -17.87
CA GLU A 313 3.41 18.47 -17.31
C GLU A 313 3.56 19.81 -16.55
N THR A 314 2.46 20.54 -16.32
CA THR A 314 2.46 21.77 -15.53
C THR A 314 2.60 21.44 -14.03
N ALA A 315 3.52 22.10 -13.34
CA ALA A 315 3.70 21.94 -11.90
C ALA A 315 2.36 22.10 -11.12
N PRO A 316 2.10 21.26 -10.13
CA PRO A 316 3.01 20.36 -9.41
C PRO A 316 3.26 19.00 -10.09
N PHE A 317 2.67 18.73 -11.24
CA PHE A 317 2.94 17.52 -12.02
C PHE A 317 4.33 17.57 -12.67
N GLY A 318 4.99 16.42 -12.70
CA GLY A 318 6.39 16.29 -13.11
C GLY A 318 7.35 16.31 -11.90
N PRO A 319 7.59 17.45 -11.25
CA PRO A 319 8.52 17.48 -10.11
C PRO A 319 8.06 16.68 -8.90
N HIS A 320 6.77 16.72 -8.57
CA HIS A 320 6.24 16.14 -7.33
C HIS A 320 5.18 15.06 -7.57
N SER A 321 4.04 15.41 -8.15
CA SER A 321 3.05 14.43 -8.62
C SER A 321 3.48 13.88 -9.97
N ARG A 322 3.19 12.58 -10.24
CA ARG A 322 3.49 11.99 -11.54
C ARG A 322 2.58 12.62 -12.58
N VAL A 323 3.09 12.76 -13.81
CA VAL A 323 2.36 13.37 -14.91
C VAL A 323 1.14 12.52 -15.28
N PRO A 324 -0.10 13.07 -15.23
CA PRO A 324 -1.29 12.33 -15.64
C PRO A 324 -1.28 12.06 -17.15
N LEU A 325 -1.85 10.92 -17.54
CA LEU A 325 -2.07 10.53 -18.93
C LEU A 325 -3.56 10.43 -19.21
N ALA A 326 -4.05 11.18 -20.19
CA ALA A 326 -5.43 11.10 -20.67
C ALA A 326 -5.47 10.51 -22.07
N GLN A 327 -6.43 9.60 -22.30
CA GLN A 327 -6.77 9.09 -23.62
C GLN A 327 -8.28 8.91 -23.73
N ALA A 328 -8.86 9.39 -24.81
CA ALA A 328 -10.23 9.10 -25.13
C ALA A 328 -10.36 7.76 -25.88
N PHE A 329 -11.44 7.03 -25.59
CA PHE A 329 -11.77 5.75 -26.21
C PHE A 329 -13.20 5.71 -26.66
N ARG A 330 -13.49 4.81 -27.61
CA ARG A 330 -14.84 4.47 -28.04
C ARG A 330 -15.03 2.96 -28.00
N ALA A 331 -16.09 2.50 -27.33
CA ALA A 331 -16.50 1.10 -27.32
C ALA A 331 -17.52 0.86 -28.44
N GLY A 332 -17.13 0.19 -29.50
CA GLY A 332 -17.98 -0.06 -30.69
C GLY A 332 -18.50 1.25 -31.30
N LYS A 333 -19.84 1.40 -31.37
CA LYS A 333 -20.51 2.60 -31.89
C LYS A 333 -20.93 3.59 -30.78
N GLY A 334 -20.52 3.36 -29.52
CA GLY A 334 -20.88 4.22 -28.39
C GLY A 334 -20.26 5.62 -28.48
N ALA A 335 -20.71 6.52 -27.59
CA ALA A 335 -20.09 7.83 -27.41
C ALA A 335 -18.64 7.70 -26.87
N PRO A 336 -17.72 8.59 -27.27
CA PRO A 336 -16.37 8.59 -26.72
C PRO A 336 -16.40 8.97 -25.24
N PHE A 337 -15.40 8.47 -24.49
CA PHE A 337 -15.15 8.79 -23.09
C PHE A 337 -13.65 8.85 -22.84
N VAL A 338 -13.22 9.70 -21.92
CA VAL A 338 -11.81 9.88 -21.57
C VAL A 338 -11.46 9.04 -20.34
N VAL A 339 -10.36 8.30 -20.40
CA VAL A 339 -9.72 7.65 -19.24
C VAL A 339 -8.48 8.45 -18.88
N VAL A 340 -8.36 8.81 -17.60
CA VAL A 340 -7.23 9.59 -17.09
C VAL A 340 -6.55 8.78 -15.98
N ALA A 341 -5.34 8.33 -16.26
CA ALA A 341 -4.49 7.66 -15.28
C ALA A 341 -3.77 8.69 -14.40
N ASN A 342 -3.85 8.56 -13.08
CA ASN A 342 -3.32 9.50 -12.11
C ASN A 342 -2.45 8.79 -11.06
N HIS A 343 -1.38 9.47 -10.63
CA HIS A 343 -0.61 9.07 -9.48
C HIS A 343 -0.07 10.32 -8.77
N PHE A 344 -0.75 10.78 -7.72
CA PHE A 344 -0.40 12.00 -7.02
C PHE A 344 0.81 11.80 -6.10
N LYS A 345 1.31 12.89 -5.52
CA LYS A 345 2.45 12.88 -4.61
C LYS A 345 2.13 12.07 -3.34
N SER A 346 3.02 11.14 -3.02
CA SER A 346 2.90 10.29 -1.81
C SER A 346 2.91 11.10 -0.51
N LYS A 347 2.38 10.52 0.57
CA LYS A 347 2.20 11.16 1.86
C LYS A 347 3.47 11.25 2.71
N GLY A 348 4.58 10.62 2.27
CA GLY A 348 5.86 10.63 2.98
C GLY A 348 6.47 12.03 3.07
N CYS A 349 7.18 12.34 4.15
CA CYS A 349 7.62 13.70 4.50
C CYS A 349 9.02 14.08 3.98
N SER A 350 9.66 13.22 3.18
CA SER A 350 10.94 13.58 2.58
C SER A 350 10.81 14.87 1.75
N GLU A 351 11.69 15.82 1.97
CA GLU A 351 11.76 17.11 1.27
C GLU A 351 10.52 18.02 1.43
N ALA A 352 9.52 17.61 2.22
CA ALA A 352 8.33 18.41 2.45
C ALA A 352 8.65 19.62 3.34
N ALA A 353 8.22 20.81 2.92
CA ALA A 353 8.45 22.05 3.64
C ALA A 353 7.26 23.03 3.51
N GLY A 354 7.16 23.98 4.42
CA GLY A 354 6.11 25.01 4.38
C GLY A 354 4.70 24.38 4.43
N ALA A 355 3.85 24.70 3.46
CA ALA A 355 2.48 24.20 3.38
C ALA A 355 2.42 22.68 3.08
N ASP A 356 3.50 22.09 2.57
CA ASP A 356 3.61 20.67 2.27
C ASP A 356 4.21 19.84 3.42
N ALA A 357 4.77 20.47 4.47
CA ALA A 357 5.11 19.77 5.70
C ALA A 357 3.84 19.21 6.37
N ASP A 358 3.99 18.20 7.22
CA ASP A 358 2.86 17.65 7.99
C ASP A 358 2.26 18.74 8.89
N GLN A 359 1.03 19.11 8.62
CA GLN A 359 0.27 20.10 9.38
C GLN A 359 -0.35 19.51 10.66
N ASN A 360 -0.06 18.23 10.97
CA ASN A 360 -0.67 17.45 12.06
C ASN A 360 -2.21 17.41 12.00
N ASP A 361 -2.75 17.53 10.80
CA ASP A 361 -4.19 17.48 10.53
C ASP A 361 -4.67 16.08 10.10
N GLY A 362 -3.75 15.11 10.06
CA GLY A 362 -4.02 13.72 9.65
C GLY A 362 -4.01 13.48 8.15
N GLN A 363 -3.69 14.49 7.33
CA GLN A 363 -3.59 14.34 5.87
C GLN A 363 -2.16 14.01 5.41
N GLY A 364 -1.16 14.06 6.33
CA GLY A 364 0.25 13.81 6.07
C GLY A 364 0.91 14.88 5.20
N CYS A 365 2.18 14.70 4.90
CA CYS A 365 2.94 15.65 4.08
C CYS A 365 2.42 15.72 2.63
N TRP A 366 2.78 16.81 1.94
CA TRP A 366 2.44 17.08 0.53
C TRP A 366 0.93 17.23 0.25
N ASN A 367 0.14 17.55 1.28
CA ASN A 367 -1.30 17.72 1.09
C ASN A 367 -1.64 18.94 0.22
N ALA A 368 -0.94 20.07 0.41
CA ALA A 368 -1.14 21.26 -0.44
C ALA A 368 -0.84 20.98 -1.92
N THR A 369 0.27 20.29 -2.20
CA THR A 369 0.61 19.80 -3.54
C THR A 369 -0.46 18.88 -4.13
N ARG A 370 -1.01 17.92 -3.37
CA ARG A 370 -2.10 17.05 -3.86
C ARG A 370 -3.39 17.82 -4.14
N VAL A 371 -3.73 18.80 -3.30
CA VAL A 371 -4.90 19.66 -3.54
C VAL A 371 -4.75 20.47 -4.83
N GLU A 372 -3.57 21.06 -5.06
CA GLU A 372 -3.32 21.80 -6.30
C GLU A 372 -3.28 20.88 -7.52
N SER A 373 -2.73 19.66 -7.39
CA SER A 373 -2.81 18.62 -8.43
C SER A 373 -4.27 18.34 -8.82
N ALA A 374 -5.15 18.14 -7.83
CA ALA A 374 -6.57 17.87 -8.06
C ALA A 374 -7.27 19.04 -8.80
N ARG A 375 -7.01 20.28 -8.37
CA ARG A 375 -7.57 21.49 -8.99
C ARG A 375 -7.05 21.69 -10.43
N LEU A 376 -5.77 21.50 -10.63
CA LEU A 376 -5.15 21.66 -11.95
C LEU A 376 -5.65 20.59 -12.93
N LEU A 377 -5.74 19.35 -12.47
CA LEU A 377 -6.30 18.23 -13.25
C LEU A 377 -7.72 18.54 -13.74
N ASN A 378 -8.59 19.03 -12.82
CA ASN A 378 -9.95 19.41 -13.17
C ASN A 378 -10.00 20.56 -14.23
N ARG A 379 -9.18 21.59 -14.05
CA ARG A 379 -9.09 22.70 -15.04
C ARG A 379 -8.62 22.23 -16.41
N TRP A 380 -7.57 21.38 -16.42
CA TRP A 380 -7.00 20.85 -17.65
C TRP A 380 -8.01 20.02 -18.45
N LEU A 381 -8.79 19.15 -17.79
CA LEU A 381 -9.81 18.35 -18.47
C LEU A 381 -10.93 19.18 -19.06
N GLY A 382 -11.23 20.36 -18.52
CA GLY A 382 -12.16 21.32 -19.09
C GLY A 382 -11.71 21.91 -20.44
N THR A 383 -10.44 21.73 -20.85
CA THR A 383 -9.89 22.21 -22.14
C THR A 383 -10.00 21.19 -23.28
N ASP A 384 -10.62 20.01 -23.04
CA ASP A 384 -10.65 18.88 -23.99
C ASP A 384 -9.25 18.47 -24.49
N PRO A 385 -8.33 18.07 -23.60
CA PRO A 385 -6.93 17.88 -23.96
C PRO A 385 -6.70 16.78 -25.00
N THR A 386 -7.62 15.83 -25.14
CA THR A 386 -7.55 14.75 -26.14
C THR A 386 -8.16 15.12 -27.48
N GLY A 387 -8.85 16.27 -27.58
CA GLY A 387 -9.55 16.70 -28.78
C GLY A 387 -10.70 15.77 -29.19
N ALA A 388 -11.26 15.02 -28.25
CA ALA A 388 -12.30 14.03 -28.53
C ALA A 388 -13.72 14.62 -28.54
N GLY A 389 -13.90 15.89 -28.15
CA GLY A 389 -15.19 16.58 -28.11
C GLY A 389 -16.16 15.98 -27.09
N THR A 390 -15.67 15.45 -25.98
CA THR A 390 -16.49 14.84 -24.94
C THR A 390 -16.11 15.34 -23.54
N THR A 391 -17.14 15.48 -22.69
CA THR A 391 -16.97 15.75 -21.26
C THR A 391 -17.13 14.48 -20.42
N ASP A 392 -17.43 13.34 -21.03
CA ASP A 392 -17.50 12.05 -20.36
C ASP A 392 -16.09 11.57 -20.01
N ALA A 393 -15.74 11.57 -18.73
CA ALA A 393 -14.41 11.22 -18.28
C ALA A 393 -14.43 10.40 -16.98
N ILE A 394 -13.38 9.59 -16.82
CA ILE A 394 -13.11 8.74 -15.66
C ILE A 394 -11.69 9.08 -15.18
N LEU A 395 -11.56 9.60 -13.97
CA LEU A 395 -10.28 9.76 -13.27
C LEU A 395 -10.01 8.50 -12.46
N LEU A 396 -8.89 7.85 -12.73
CA LEU A 396 -8.52 6.58 -12.11
C LEU A 396 -7.10 6.65 -11.54
N GLY A 397 -6.85 5.93 -10.46
CA GLY A 397 -5.52 5.66 -9.98
C GLY A 397 -5.29 6.00 -8.53
N ASP A 398 -4.01 6.07 -8.15
CA ASP A 398 -3.54 6.36 -6.81
C ASP A 398 -3.45 7.88 -6.59
N PHE A 399 -4.40 8.41 -5.84
CA PHE A 399 -4.43 9.83 -5.46
C PHE A 399 -3.63 10.13 -4.20
N ASN A 400 -3.06 9.12 -3.54
CA ASN A 400 -2.33 9.25 -2.28
C ASN A 400 -3.11 10.08 -1.23
N ALA A 401 -4.42 9.97 -1.26
CA ALA A 401 -5.34 10.68 -0.36
C ALA A 401 -6.54 9.81 -0.05
N TYR A 402 -6.94 9.73 1.21
CA TYR A 402 -8.15 9.02 1.61
C TYR A 402 -9.42 9.81 1.26
N ALA A 403 -10.57 9.14 1.25
CA ALA A 403 -11.82 9.64 0.67
C ALA A 403 -12.29 11.02 1.19
N MET A 404 -12.01 11.34 2.45
CA MET A 404 -12.42 12.60 3.09
C MET A 404 -11.29 13.63 3.18
N GLU A 405 -10.12 13.37 2.59
CA GLU A 405 -9.03 14.33 2.52
C GLU A 405 -9.28 15.41 1.47
N ALA A 406 -8.60 16.54 1.65
CA ALA A 406 -8.81 17.74 0.84
C ALA A 406 -8.67 17.54 -0.69
N PRO A 407 -7.72 16.74 -1.23
CA PRO A 407 -7.60 16.52 -2.66
C PRO A 407 -8.86 15.87 -3.29
N ILE A 408 -9.39 14.84 -2.62
CA ILE A 408 -10.59 14.11 -3.10
C ILE A 408 -11.83 14.99 -2.96
N ARG A 409 -11.96 15.70 -1.84
CA ARG A 409 -13.05 16.66 -1.65
C ARG A 409 -13.04 17.77 -2.70
N ALA A 410 -11.87 18.30 -3.06
CA ALA A 410 -11.76 19.32 -4.12
C ALA A 410 -12.28 18.82 -5.48
N LEU A 411 -12.11 17.54 -5.81
CA LEU A 411 -12.69 16.94 -7.02
C LEU A 411 -14.19 16.74 -6.88
N HIS A 412 -14.69 16.32 -5.71
CA HIS A 412 -16.13 16.22 -5.45
C HIS A 412 -16.82 17.59 -5.55
N ASP A 413 -16.22 18.64 -4.99
CA ASP A 413 -16.73 20.02 -5.06
C ASP A 413 -16.76 20.54 -6.51
N ALA A 414 -15.84 20.05 -7.37
CA ALA A 414 -15.82 20.32 -8.81
C ALA A 414 -16.84 19.50 -9.60
N GLY A 415 -17.64 18.63 -8.95
CA GLY A 415 -18.72 17.87 -9.57
C GLY A 415 -18.40 16.42 -9.92
N TRP A 416 -17.19 15.94 -9.64
CA TRP A 416 -16.83 14.53 -9.84
C TRP A 416 -17.55 13.63 -8.84
N ARG A 417 -17.94 12.44 -9.29
CA ARG A 417 -18.70 11.47 -8.51
C ARG A 417 -17.86 10.23 -8.21
N ASP A 418 -17.76 9.86 -6.95
CA ASP A 418 -17.12 8.60 -6.54
C ASP A 418 -17.88 7.40 -7.12
N ALA A 419 -17.19 6.56 -7.90
CA ALA A 419 -17.79 5.39 -8.56
C ALA A 419 -18.35 4.38 -7.57
N PHE A 420 -17.67 4.16 -6.44
CA PHE A 420 -18.12 3.22 -5.41
C PHE A 420 -19.35 3.73 -4.69
N ALA A 421 -19.42 5.04 -4.40
CA ALA A 421 -20.62 5.65 -3.84
C ALA A 421 -21.81 5.57 -4.81
N VAL A 422 -21.60 5.82 -6.12
CA VAL A 422 -22.62 5.66 -7.16
C VAL A 422 -23.09 4.21 -7.28
N ALA A 423 -22.15 3.24 -7.21
CA ALA A 423 -22.45 1.82 -7.23
C ALA A 423 -22.99 1.28 -5.91
N LYS A 424 -23.04 2.10 -4.85
CA LYS A 424 -23.47 1.73 -3.48
C LYS A 424 -22.63 0.60 -2.88
N VAL A 425 -21.33 0.59 -3.13
CA VAL A 425 -20.40 -0.33 -2.48
C VAL A 425 -20.18 0.17 -1.06
N GLU A 426 -20.42 -0.70 -0.10
CA GLU A 426 -20.19 -0.39 1.31
C GLU A 426 -18.71 -0.54 1.66
N ARG A 427 -18.14 0.50 2.28
CA ARG A 427 -16.76 0.53 2.82
C ARG A 427 -15.70 -0.01 1.86
N PRO A 428 -15.56 0.58 0.66
CA PRO A 428 -14.51 0.22 -0.29
C PRO A 428 -13.13 0.54 0.30
N TYR A 429 -12.10 -0.25 -0.05
CA TYR A 429 -10.71 0.00 0.36
C TYR A 429 -9.74 -0.64 -0.63
N SER A 430 -8.56 -0.06 -0.77
CA SER A 430 -7.51 -0.57 -1.65
C SER A 430 -6.16 -0.72 -0.94
N TYR A 431 -6.03 -0.24 0.30
CA TYR A 431 -4.75 -0.16 0.99
C TYR A 431 -4.91 -0.35 2.51
N VAL A 432 -3.91 -0.99 3.12
CA VAL A 432 -3.80 -1.12 4.58
C VAL A 432 -2.46 -0.52 5.02
N TYR A 433 -2.51 0.43 5.95
CA TYR A 433 -1.33 1.09 6.48
C TYR A 433 -1.39 1.18 8.01
N ASN A 434 -0.35 0.69 8.69
CA ASN A 434 -0.29 0.63 10.16
C ASN A 434 -1.53 -0.03 10.77
N GLY A 435 -2.01 -1.11 10.15
CA GLY A 435 -3.19 -1.84 10.59
C GLY A 435 -4.52 -1.09 10.40
N MET A 436 -4.55 0.00 9.64
CA MET A 436 -5.77 0.74 9.32
C MET A 436 -6.08 0.64 7.83
N THR A 437 -7.30 0.31 7.53
CA THR A 437 -7.85 0.10 6.18
C THR A 437 -8.37 1.40 5.58
N GLY A 438 -8.10 1.67 4.30
CA GLY A 438 -8.60 2.84 3.58
C GLY A 438 -8.36 2.78 2.08
N ARG A 439 -8.75 3.81 1.33
CA ARG A 439 -8.56 3.91 -0.12
C ARG A 439 -7.56 4.99 -0.46
N LEU A 440 -6.51 4.62 -1.19
CA LEU A 440 -5.64 5.57 -1.90
C LEU A 440 -5.96 5.59 -3.39
N ASP A 441 -6.54 4.48 -3.90
CA ASP A 441 -6.95 4.31 -5.29
C ASP A 441 -8.43 4.68 -5.46
N HIS A 442 -8.68 5.68 -6.30
CA HIS A 442 -10.01 6.20 -6.53
C HIS A 442 -10.44 6.07 -7.99
N ALA A 443 -11.74 6.04 -8.18
CA ALA A 443 -12.40 6.15 -9.47
C ALA A 443 -13.45 7.25 -9.38
N LEU A 444 -13.18 8.39 -10.02
CA LEU A 444 -14.05 9.55 -10.01
C LEU A 444 -14.63 9.78 -11.39
N LEU A 445 -15.93 9.92 -11.48
CA LEU A 445 -16.70 9.94 -12.70
C LEU A 445 -17.25 11.34 -13.00
N SER A 446 -17.18 11.77 -14.25
CA SER A 446 -18.01 12.88 -14.73
C SER A 446 -19.50 12.54 -14.56
N PRO A 447 -20.42 13.53 -14.51
CA PRO A 447 -21.85 13.27 -14.39
C PRO A 447 -22.42 12.37 -15.49
N GLY A 448 -21.86 12.42 -16.71
CA GLY A 448 -22.26 11.55 -17.81
C GLY A 448 -21.84 10.10 -17.58
N MET A 449 -20.57 9.87 -17.19
CA MET A 449 -20.08 8.53 -16.89
C MET A 449 -20.74 7.91 -15.64
N ALA A 450 -21.09 8.72 -14.64
CA ALA A 450 -21.83 8.25 -13.47
C ALA A 450 -23.20 7.67 -13.82
N LYS A 451 -23.88 8.21 -14.82
CA LYS A 451 -25.17 7.65 -15.32
C LYS A 451 -24.99 6.31 -16.05
N ARG A 452 -23.83 6.10 -16.68
CA ARG A 452 -23.49 4.88 -17.42
C ARG A 452 -22.96 3.77 -16.52
N LEU A 453 -22.57 4.07 -15.28
CA LEU A 453 -22.02 3.09 -14.34
C LEU A 453 -23.06 2.02 -14.00
N ARG A 454 -22.65 0.74 -14.02
CA ARG A 454 -23.46 -0.43 -13.67
C ARG A 454 -22.92 -1.19 -12.46
N GLY A 455 -21.65 -1.03 -12.13
CA GLY A 455 -21.03 -1.64 -10.97
C GLY A 455 -19.60 -1.18 -10.78
N ALA A 456 -19.12 -1.33 -9.55
CA ALA A 456 -17.74 -1.11 -9.15
C ALA A 456 -17.34 -2.17 -8.13
N ALA A 457 -16.10 -2.61 -8.14
CA ALA A 457 -15.53 -3.50 -7.14
C ALA A 457 -14.02 -3.29 -7.02
N GLU A 458 -13.49 -3.57 -5.84
CA GLU A 458 -12.07 -3.79 -5.58
C GLU A 458 -11.84 -5.29 -5.43
N TRP A 459 -10.67 -5.75 -5.83
CA TRP A 459 -10.29 -7.15 -5.65
C TRP A 459 -9.19 -7.24 -4.60
N HIS A 460 -9.56 -7.59 -3.38
CA HIS A 460 -8.68 -7.60 -2.22
C HIS A 460 -7.70 -8.79 -2.26
N ILE A 461 -6.69 -8.69 -3.12
CA ILE A 461 -5.63 -9.69 -3.33
C ILE A 461 -4.26 -9.20 -2.89
N ASN A 462 -4.16 -7.93 -2.52
CA ASN A 462 -2.90 -7.25 -2.22
C ASN A 462 -2.92 -6.63 -0.82
N ALA A 463 -3.79 -5.65 -0.58
CA ALA A 463 -3.85 -4.89 0.68
C ALA A 463 -4.08 -5.77 1.92
N ASP A 464 -4.77 -6.90 1.77
CA ASP A 464 -5.02 -7.84 2.85
C ASP A 464 -3.93 -8.92 2.99
N GLU A 465 -3.11 -9.15 1.97
CA GLU A 465 -2.09 -10.19 1.99
C GLU A 465 -0.84 -9.73 2.75
N ALA A 466 -0.16 -10.66 3.40
CA ALA A 466 1.11 -10.37 4.05
C ALA A 466 2.20 -10.09 3.01
N ASP A 467 3.13 -9.19 3.35
CA ASP A 467 4.19 -8.76 2.44
C ASP A 467 5.10 -9.92 1.98
N ASP A 468 5.35 -10.88 2.86
CA ASP A 468 6.27 -11.99 2.65
C ASP A 468 5.86 -13.00 1.56
N ILE A 469 4.61 -12.96 1.07
CA ILE A 469 4.18 -13.78 -0.08
C ILE A 469 4.33 -13.07 -1.43
N GLY A 470 4.81 -11.83 -1.43
CA GLY A 470 5.12 -11.06 -2.62
C GLY A 470 6.27 -11.64 -3.44
N TYR A 471 6.55 -11.03 -4.58
CA TYR A 471 7.53 -11.50 -5.54
C TYR A 471 8.99 -11.48 -5.03
N ARG A 472 9.28 -10.71 -3.98
CA ARG A 472 10.63 -10.56 -3.40
C ARG A 472 11.00 -11.62 -2.37
N ASP A 473 10.02 -12.32 -1.82
CA ASP A 473 10.22 -13.22 -0.69
C ASP A 473 9.73 -14.64 -1.02
N ARG A 474 8.70 -15.15 -0.36
CA ARG A 474 8.21 -16.53 -0.60
C ARG A 474 7.59 -16.73 -1.98
N ASN A 475 7.20 -15.66 -2.66
CA ASN A 475 6.63 -15.65 -4.01
C ASN A 475 5.52 -16.70 -4.20
N GLU A 476 4.44 -16.58 -3.47
CA GLU A 476 3.29 -17.46 -3.67
C GLU A 476 2.68 -17.26 -5.06
N ALA A 477 2.46 -18.35 -5.79
CA ALA A 477 1.95 -18.29 -7.17
C ALA A 477 0.53 -17.73 -7.24
N GLY A 478 0.20 -17.11 -8.37
CA GLY A 478 -1.11 -16.50 -8.63
C GLY A 478 -1.13 -14.99 -8.40
N PRO A 479 -2.32 -14.36 -8.31
CA PRO A 479 -2.45 -12.91 -8.24
C PRO A 479 -2.17 -12.33 -6.84
N TRP A 480 -1.99 -13.19 -5.81
CA TRP A 480 -1.89 -12.81 -4.42
C TRP A 480 -0.61 -12.01 -4.15
N ARG A 481 -0.75 -10.83 -3.56
CA ARG A 481 0.34 -9.88 -3.34
C ARG A 481 1.11 -9.57 -4.63
N SER A 482 0.38 -9.28 -5.70
CA SER A 482 0.95 -8.80 -6.96
C SER A 482 1.36 -7.33 -6.88
N SER A 483 0.92 -6.62 -5.83
CA SER A 483 1.20 -5.24 -5.47
C SER A 483 0.91 -5.05 -3.97
N ASP A 484 1.12 -3.85 -3.44
CA ASP A 484 0.64 -3.41 -2.12
C ASP A 484 -0.75 -2.74 -2.18
N HIS A 485 -1.23 -2.40 -3.37
CA HIS A 485 -2.55 -1.84 -3.63
C HIS A 485 -3.49 -2.86 -4.27
N ASP A 486 -4.76 -2.87 -3.86
CA ASP A 486 -5.79 -3.66 -4.52
C ASP A 486 -6.22 -3.03 -5.85
N PRO A 487 -6.36 -3.82 -6.93
CA PRO A 487 -6.90 -3.30 -8.17
C PRO A 487 -8.40 -3.07 -8.06
N LEU A 488 -8.89 -2.05 -8.75
CA LEU A 488 -10.31 -1.75 -8.89
C LEU A 488 -10.80 -2.01 -10.32
N ILE A 489 -12.10 -2.32 -10.43
CA ILE A 489 -12.77 -2.50 -11.72
C ILE A 489 -14.17 -1.88 -11.72
N LEU A 490 -14.48 -1.20 -12.80
CA LEU A 490 -15.74 -0.54 -13.07
C LEU A 490 -16.40 -1.16 -14.29
N GLY A 491 -17.72 -1.26 -14.28
CA GLY A 491 -18.50 -1.69 -15.42
C GLY A 491 -19.50 -0.61 -15.89
N PHE A 492 -19.53 -0.37 -17.19
CA PHE A 492 -20.38 0.66 -17.79
C PHE A 492 -21.24 0.10 -18.90
N ASP A 493 -22.33 0.81 -19.21
CA ASP A 493 -23.00 0.69 -20.51
C ASP A 493 -22.08 1.26 -21.61
N ARG A 494 -22.25 0.75 -22.85
CA ARG A 494 -21.52 1.24 -24.02
C ARG A 494 -22.06 2.58 -24.53
#